data_52cd171947c9dd1adaf0c17090008c97
#
_entry.id   52cd171947c9dd1adaf0c17090008c97
#
_cell.length_a   1.000
_cell.length_b   1.000
_cell.length_c   1.000
_cell.angle_alpha   90.00
_cell.angle_beta   90.00
_cell.angle_gamma   90.00
#
_symmetry.space_group_name_H-M   'P 1'
#
loop_
_entity.id
_entity.type
_entity.pdbx_description
1 polymer ?
#
loop_
_entity_poly.entity_id
_entity_poly.type
_entity_poly.pdbx_seq_one_letter_code
_entity_poly.pdbx_strand_id
1 'polypeptide(L)'
;MKSMINQSRVFIVIFLFSMIIGSPFVIKQVIAKKVQEIQSSKEIAEIDINENSNDNIETVENKEEENKTSNSKKIDIKFEKVDKSYFDDALFIGDSRTEGISEYGGLDNATFFADTGLNIYDIYDTSVSVNNKNVKIEQLLSTNKYGKIYVMMGINELGYNLDRTAKKYEEFINFIKGKQKNSIIYIEANLHVTKAKSESDKTFNNQRINKYNEKIRKFSDNKNIFYLDINEYFDDEEHNLNAKYTHDNIHVYAKYYKEWTNWLKEHAIKVN
;
A
#
# COMPACT_ATOMS: atom_id res chain seq x y z
N MET A 1 -23.39 36.35 -36.99
CA MET A 1 -22.34 35.46 -37.53
C MET A 1 -21.28 35.00 -36.53
N LYS A 2 -21.07 35.66 -35.37
CA LYS A 2 -20.07 35.23 -34.35
C LYS A 2 -20.55 34.09 -33.43
N SER A 3 -21.85 33.80 -33.32
CA SER A 3 -22.40 32.76 -32.38
C SER A 3 -22.37 31.34 -32.99
N MET A 4 -22.42 31.21 -34.32
CA MET A 4 -22.44 29.89 -34.98
C MET A 4 -21.06 29.21 -35.05
N ILE A 5 -19.96 30.03 -35.01
CA ILE A 5 -18.59 29.46 -35.06
C ILE A 5 -18.19 28.81 -33.74
N ASN A 6 -18.79 29.22 -32.61
CA ASN A 6 -18.45 28.68 -31.30
C ASN A 6 -19.13 27.34 -31.03
N GLN A 7 -20.32 27.11 -31.56
CA GLN A 7 -21.01 25.82 -31.40
C GLN A 7 -20.38 24.69 -32.21
N SER A 8 -19.90 24.97 -33.42
CA SER A 8 -19.24 23.94 -34.24
C SER A 8 -17.89 23.47 -33.65
N ARG A 9 -17.14 24.38 -33.00
CA ARG A 9 -15.90 24.01 -32.31
C ARG A 9 -16.12 23.16 -31.05
N VAL A 10 -17.17 23.44 -30.30
CA VAL A 10 -17.57 22.62 -29.13
C VAL A 10 -18.03 21.24 -29.58
N PHE A 11 -18.81 21.13 -30.67
CA PHE A 11 -19.21 19.83 -31.22
C PHE A 11 -18.05 19.01 -31.76
N ILE A 12 -17.06 19.63 -32.40
CA ILE A 12 -15.85 18.94 -32.90
C ILE A 12 -15.01 18.43 -31.73
N VAL A 13 -14.84 19.18 -30.66
CA VAL A 13 -14.08 18.75 -29.47
C VAL A 13 -14.81 17.60 -28.74
N ILE A 14 -16.12 17.65 -28.60
CA ILE A 14 -16.91 16.57 -28.01
C ILE A 14 -16.88 15.31 -28.89
N PHE A 15 -16.92 15.47 -30.22
CA PHE A 15 -16.85 14.33 -31.15
C PHE A 15 -15.47 13.66 -31.17
N LEU A 16 -14.40 14.44 -31.08
CA LEU A 16 -13.03 13.91 -30.96
C LEU A 16 -12.80 13.21 -29.62
N PHE A 17 -13.35 13.73 -28.52
CA PHE A 17 -13.27 13.09 -27.20
C PHE A 17 -14.07 11.78 -27.16
N SER A 18 -15.23 11.71 -27.82
CA SER A 18 -16.04 10.47 -27.92
C SER A 18 -15.39 9.41 -28.81
N MET A 19 -14.61 9.80 -29.81
CA MET A 19 -13.88 8.86 -30.66
C MET A 19 -12.65 8.24 -29.96
N ILE A 20 -12.01 8.94 -29.04
CA ILE A 20 -10.86 8.41 -28.31
C ILE A 20 -11.28 7.42 -27.23
N ILE A 21 -12.44 7.63 -26.57
CA ILE A 21 -12.97 6.73 -25.53
C ILE A 21 -13.81 5.59 -26.09
N GLY A 22 -14.29 5.70 -27.32
CA GLY A 22 -15.31 4.82 -27.91
C GLY A 22 -14.84 3.83 -28.96
N SER A 23 -13.54 3.67 -29.20
CA SER A 23 -13.08 2.61 -30.12
C SER A 23 -13.41 1.24 -29.54
N PRO A 24 -14.26 0.44 -30.21
CA PRO A 24 -14.61 -0.93 -29.75
C PRO A 24 -13.37 -1.80 -29.55
N PHE A 25 -12.26 -1.43 -30.17
CA PHE A 25 -10.98 -2.10 -30.05
C PHE A 25 -10.29 -1.82 -28.71
N VAL A 26 -10.28 -0.57 -28.23
CA VAL A 26 -9.73 -0.18 -26.93
C VAL A 26 -10.54 -0.79 -25.79
N ILE A 27 -11.87 -0.75 -25.90
CA ILE A 27 -12.77 -1.36 -24.91
C ILE A 27 -12.54 -2.88 -24.85
N LYS A 28 -12.40 -3.56 -26.00
CA LYS A 28 -12.08 -5.00 -26.04
C LYS A 28 -10.72 -5.32 -25.41
N GLN A 29 -9.69 -4.51 -25.63
CA GLN A 29 -8.37 -4.72 -25.00
C GLN A 29 -8.42 -4.55 -23.49
N VAL A 30 -9.11 -3.51 -22.99
CA VAL A 30 -9.27 -3.27 -21.56
C VAL A 30 -10.07 -4.40 -20.89
N ILE A 31 -11.15 -4.86 -21.54
CA ILE A 31 -11.96 -6.00 -21.06
C ILE A 31 -11.13 -7.29 -21.09
N ALA A 32 -10.39 -7.55 -22.17
CA ALA A 32 -9.57 -8.75 -22.30
C ALA A 32 -8.47 -8.80 -21.23
N LYS A 33 -7.80 -7.66 -20.96
CA LYS A 33 -6.80 -7.54 -19.88
C LYS A 33 -7.43 -7.81 -18.52
N LYS A 34 -8.59 -7.21 -18.23
CA LYS A 34 -9.29 -7.43 -16.96
C LYS A 34 -9.81 -8.87 -16.79
N VAL A 35 -10.25 -9.52 -17.87
CA VAL A 35 -10.66 -10.93 -17.84
C VAL A 35 -9.46 -11.84 -17.59
N GLN A 36 -8.30 -11.54 -18.16
CA GLN A 36 -7.07 -12.28 -17.94
C GLN A 36 -6.54 -12.12 -16.49
N GLU A 37 -6.64 -10.92 -15.93
CA GLU A 37 -6.35 -10.64 -14.53
C GLU A 37 -7.28 -11.42 -13.57
N ILE A 38 -8.57 -11.51 -13.89
CA ILE A 38 -9.55 -12.27 -13.11
C ILE A 38 -9.32 -13.79 -13.24
N GLN A 39 -8.91 -14.28 -14.41
CA GLN A 39 -8.60 -15.70 -14.60
C GLN A 39 -7.34 -16.12 -13.87
N SER A 40 -6.26 -15.33 -13.93
CA SER A 40 -5.04 -15.59 -13.17
C SER A 40 -5.28 -15.56 -11.66
N SER A 41 -6.11 -14.63 -11.18
CA SER A 41 -6.50 -14.54 -9.77
C SER A 41 -7.32 -15.76 -9.32
N LYS A 42 -8.16 -16.33 -10.19
CA LYS A 42 -8.92 -17.56 -9.88
C LYS A 42 -8.05 -18.81 -9.87
N GLU A 43 -7.12 -18.96 -10.81
CA GLU A 43 -6.15 -20.05 -10.81
C GLU A 43 -5.28 -20.08 -9.56
N ILE A 44 -4.81 -18.92 -9.10
CA ILE A 44 -4.04 -18.79 -7.86
C ILE A 44 -4.91 -19.17 -6.64
N ALA A 45 -6.16 -18.73 -6.61
CA ALA A 45 -7.10 -19.05 -5.53
C ALA A 45 -7.46 -20.56 -5.48
N GLU A 46 -7.57 -21.24 -6.62
CA GLU A 46 -7.83 -22.68 -6.70
C GLU A 46 -6.62 -23.51 -6.25
N ILE A 47 -5.40 -23.05 -6.50
CA ILE A 47 -4.16 -23.67 -6.01
C ILE A 47 -4.08 -23.55 -4.47
N ASP A 48 -4.45 -22.40 -3.91
CA ASP A 48 -4.48 -22.18 -2.44
C ASP A 48 -5.52 -23.08 -1.72
N ILE A 49 -6.63 -23.40 -2.36
CA ILE A 49 -7.65 -24.29 -1.80
C ILE A 49 -7.17 -25.75 -1.77
N ASN A 50 -6.42 -26.18 -2.80
CA ASN A 50 -5.92 -27.54 -2.87
C ASN A 50 -4.73 -27.82 -1.93
N GLU A 51 -3.89 -26.82 -1.64
CA GLU A 51 -2.80 -27.01 -0.68
C GLU A 51 -3.29 -27.06 0.77
N ASN A 52 -4.38 -26.38 1.12
CA ASN A 52 -4.96 -26.39 2.48
C ASN A 52 -5.75 -27.65 2.82
N SER A 53 -6.01 -28.54 1.86
CA SER A 53 -6.76 -29.79 2.10
C SER A 53 -5.88 -31.01 2.44
N ASN A 54 -4.54 -30.85 2.46
CA ASN A 54 -3.60 -31.95 2.72
C ASN A 54 -2.88 -31.92 4.07
N ASP A 55 -3.16 -30.94 4.94
CA ASP A 55 -2.63 -30.97 6.30
C ASP A 55 -3.53 -31.83 7.21
N ASN A 56 -3.17 -33.10 7.26
CA ASN A 56 -3.75 -34.08 8.16
C ASN A 56 -3.34 -33.81 9.61
N ILE A 57 -4.36 -33.90 10.45
CA ILE A 57 -4.39 -33.97 11.91
C ILE A 57 -3.33 -34.95 12.42
N GLU A 58 -2.28 -34.47 13.04
CA GLU A 58 -1.52 -35.20 14.04
C GLU A 58 -1.76 -34.58 15.41
N THR A 59 -2.49 -35.34 16.21
CA THR A 59 -2.63 -35.15 17.66
C THR A 59 -1.28 -35.37 18.33
N VAL A 60 -0.69 -34.34 18.92
CA VAL A 60 0.46 -34.47 19.81
C VAL A 60 0.09 -33.93 21.19
N GLU A 61 0.29 -34.82 22.17
CA GLU A 61 0.06 -34.66 23.59
C GLU A 61 0.80 -33.47 24.23
N ASN A 62 0.14 -32.87 25.19
CA ASN A 62 0.66 -31.88 26.13
C ASN A 62 1.99 -32.33 26.78
N LYS A 63 3.03 -31.55 26.63
CA LYS A 63 4.09 -31.38 27.60
C LYS A 63 4.26 -29.93 27.95
N GLU A 64 3.96 -29.62 29.21
CA GLU A 64 4.32 -28.36 29.86
C GLU A 64 5.84 -28.15 29.72
N GLU A 65 6.25 -27.10 29.06
CA GLU A 65 7.61 -26.58 29.16
C GLU A 65 7.59 -25.18 29.75
N GLU A 66 8.44 -25.04 30.73
CA GLU A 66 8.62 -23.93 31.63
C GLU A 66 8.83 -22.59 30.90
N ASN A 67 8.14 -21.60 31.43
CA ASN A 67 8.19 -20.18 31.19
C ASN A 67 9.62 -19.62 31.37
N LYS A 68 10.42 -19.57 30.32
CA LYS A 68 11.60 -18.71 30.29
C LYS A 68 11.18 -17.32 29.83
N THR A 69 10.90 -16.48 30.82
CA THR A 69 10.74 -15.04 30.68
C THR A 69 12.02 -14.45 30.02
N SER A 70 12.01 -14.35 28.70
CA SER A 70 13.03 -13.55 28.01
C SER A 70 12.69 -12.08 28.27
N ASN A 71 13.46 -11.46 29.12
CA ASN A 71 13.48 -10.02 29.36
C ASN A 71 13.97 -9.33 28.10
N SER A 72 13.13 -9.23 27.05
CA SER A 72 13.40 -8.38 25.91
C SER A 72 13.27 -6.94 26.37
N LYS A 73 14.38 -6.28 26.54
CA LYS A 73 14.47 -4.84 26.80
C LYS A 73 13.62 -4.15 25.73
N LYS A 74 12.46 -3.64 26.11
CA LYS A 74 11.58 -2.86 25.23
C LYS A 74 12.41 -1.67 24.77
N ILE A 75 12.80 -1.64 23.49
CA ILE A 75 13.50 -0.48 22.92
C ILE A 75 12.43 0.60 22.80
N ASP A 76 12.50 1.63 23.60
CA ASP A 76 11.62 2.80 23.49
C ASP A 76 11.97 3.52 22.18
N ILE A 77 11.09 3.37 21.19
CA ILE A 77 11.18 4.11 19.93
C ILE A 77 10.83 5.56 20.25
N LYS A 78 11.78 6.45 20.04
CA LYS A 78 11.54 7.88 20.22
C LYS A 78 11.28 8.51 18.86
N PHE A 79 10.00 8.76 18.56
CA PHE A 79 9.64 9.60 17.43
C PHE A 79 9.95 11.08 17.72
N GLU A 80 10.37 11.80 16.70
CA GLU A 80 10.65 13.21 16.75
C GLU A 80 9.90 13.96 15.65
N LYS A 81 9.48 15.19 15.98
CA LYS A 81 8.88 16.08 14.98
C LYS A 81 9.95 16.62 14.05
N VAL A 82 9.64 16.59 12.75
CA VAL A 82 10.53 17.04 11.67
C VAL A 82 9.80 18.01 10.72
N ASP A 83 10.60 18.71 9.94
CA ASP A 83 10.12 19.57 8.87
C ASP A 83 9.97 18.79 7.55
N LYS A 84 9.38 19.44 6.54
CA LYS A 84 9.21 18.87 5.20
C LYS A 84 10.54 18.41 4.57
N SER A 85 11.65 19.09 4.83
CA SER A 85 12.98 18.75 4.32
C SER A 85 13.47 17.37 4.76
N TYR A 86 12.91 16.79 5.82
CA TYR A 86 13.19 15.40 6.20
C TYR A 86 12.88 14.40 5.09
N PHE A 87 11.95 14.74 4.20
CA PHE A 87 11.51 13.88 3.10
C PHE A 87 12.24 14.12 1.78
N ASP A 88 13.27 14.99 1.73
CA ASP A 88 14.03 15.30 0.50
C ASP A 88 14.70 14.06 -0.11
N ASP A 89 15.10 13.10 0.72
CA ASP A 89 15.69 11.83 0.34
C ASP A 89 14.77 10.64 0.65
N ALA A 90 13.45 10.87 0.76
CA ALA A 90 12.48 9.83 1.02
C ALA A 90 11.94 9.21 -0.28
N LEU A 91 11.71 7.89 -0.23
CA LEU A 91 10.96 7.13 -1.22
C LEU A 91 9.71 6.54 -0.56
N PHE A 92 8.56 6.80 -1.15
CA PHE A 92 7.30 6.17 -0.78
C PHE A 92 6.95 5.10 -1.81
N ILE A 93 6.64 3.88 -1.34
CA ILE A 93 6.28 2.74 -2.17
C ILE A 93 4.91 2.25 -1.73
N GLY A 94 3.94 2.18 -2.65
CA GLY A 94 2.62 1.67 -2.28
C GLY A 94 1.54 1.79 -3.33
N ASP A 95 0.34 1.50 -2.90
CA ASP A 95 -0.88 1.48 -3.73
C ASP A 95 -1.56 2.86 -3.84
N SER A 96 -2.85 2.87 -4.20
CA SER A 96 -3.66 4.09 -4.37
C SER A 96 -3.63 5.05 -3.18
N ARG A 97 -3.38 4.57 -1.95
CA ARG A 97 -3.30 5.44 -0.76
C ARG A 97 -1.98 6.20 -0.73
N THR A 98 -0.90 5.55 -1.13
CA THR A 98 0.41 6.20 -1.31
C THR A 98 0.39 7.17 -2.51
N GLU A 99 -0.33 6.83 -3.59
CA GLU A 99 -0.59 7.74 -4.70
C GLU A 99 -1.34 9.00 -4.22
N GLY A 100 -2.35 8.83 -3.35
CA GLY A 100 -3.04 9.95 -2.72
C GLY A 100 -2.13 10.84 -1.85
N ILE A 101 -1.13 10.27 -1.16
CA ILE A 101 -0.10 11.06 -0.47
C ILE A 101 0.71 11.88 -1.48
N SER A 102 1.11 11.28 -2.60
CA SER A 102 1.83 11.97 -3.67
C SER A 102 1.07 13.17 -4.23
N GLU A 103 -0.23 12.98 -4.47
CA GLU A 103 -1.07 14.01 -5.10
C GLU A 103 -1.52 15.12 -4.13
N TYR A 104 -1.87 14.75 -2.89
CA TYR A 104 -2.55 15.65 -1.96
C TYR A 104 -1.80 15.90 -0.65
N GLY A 105 -0.76 15.12 -0.36
CA GLY A 105 -0.01 15.19 0.92
C GLY A 105 0.94 16.39 1.03
N GLY A 106 1.31 17.00 -0.09
CA GLY A 106 2.20 18.17 -0.12
C GLY A 106 3.67 17.83 0.13
N LEU A 107 4.10 16.59 -0.14
CA LEU A 107 5.49 16.12 -0.08
C LEU A 107 6.12 16.06 -1.50
N ASP A 108 5.99 17.14 -2.26
CA ASP A 108 6.51 17.29 -3.62
C ASP A 108 8.04 17.17 -3.74
N ASN A 109 8.74 17.19 -2.61
CA ASN A 109 10.19 16.96 -2.49
C ASN A 109 10.57 15.48 -2.32
N ALA A 110 9.61 14.59 -2.05
CA ALA A 110 9.84 13.14 -1.94
C ALA A 110 9.72 12.44 -3.30
N THR A 111 10.25 11.24 -3.39
CA THR A 111 10.05 10.33 -4.53
C THR A 111 8.91 9.37 -4.23
N PHE A 112 8.06 9.10 -5.25
CA PHE A 112 6.94 8.16 -5.12
C PHE A 112 7.04 7.08 -6.19
N PHE A 113 7.03 5.83 -5.76
CA PHE A 113 6.79 4.65 -6.57
C PHE A 113 5.43 4.08 -6.16
N ALA A 114 4.39 4.70 -6.67
CA ALA A 114 3.01 4.39 -6.29
C ALA A 114 2.12 4.30 -7.53
N ASP A 115 1.19 3.35 -7.51
CA ASP A 115 0.21 3.17 -8.57
C ASP A 115 -1.05 2.50 -8.01
N THR A 116 -2.23 2.92 -8.50
CA THR A 116 -3.50 2.29 -8.13
C THR A 116 -3.48 0.80 -8.46
N GLY A 117 -3.73 -0.03 -7.45
CA GLY A 117 -3.73 -1.50 -7.61
C GLY A 117 -2.35 -2.14 -7.51
N LEU A 118 -1.28 -1.38 -7.27
CA LEU A 118 0.04 -1.96 -7.03
C LEU A 118 -0.04 -2.99 -5.90
N ASN A 119 0.56 -4.15 -6.12
CA ASN A 119 0.53 -5.26 -5.18
C ASN A 119 1.90 -5.94 -5.09
N ILE A 120 2.11 -6.71 -4.02
CA ILE A 120 3.40 -7.31 -3.70
C ILE A 120 3.81 -8.42 -4.67
N TYR A 121 2.86 -9.06 -5.34
CA TYR A 121 3.14 -10.15 -6.28
C TYR A 121 3.70 -9.64 -7.61
N ASP A 122 3.30 -8.43 -8.03
CA ASP A 122 3.68 -7.84 -9.31
C ASP A 122 4.72 -6.70 -9.17
N ILE A 123 5.18 -6.40 -7.95
CA ILE A 123 6.03 -5.24 -7.61
C ILE A 123 7.30 -5.15 -8.46
N TYR A 124 7.90 -6.29 -8.83
CA TYR A 124 9.13 -6.32 -9.63
C TYR A 124 8.89 -6.15 -11.12
N ASP A 125 7.67 -6.48 -11.58
CA ASP A 125 7.30 -6.44 -12.99
C ASP A 125 6.56 -5.18 -13.38
N THR A 126 5.94 -4.50 -12.41
CA THR A 126 5.21 -3.26 -12.63
C THR A 126 6.18 -2.11 -12.91
N SER A 127 5.85 -1.31 -13.93
CA SER A 127 6.54 -0.07 -14.23
C SER A 127 5.67 1.11 -13.79
N VAL A 128 6.21 1.96 -12.95
CA VAL A 128 5.53 3.16 -12.41
C VAL A 128 6.16 4.42 -12.98
N SER A 129 5.35 5.44 -13.22
CA SER A 129 5.84 6.75 -13.65
C SER A 129 6.43 7.52 -12.47
N VAL A 130 7.74 7.65 -12.44
CA VAL A 130 8.48 8.43 -11.45
C VAL A 130 9.19 9.59 -12.17
N ASN A 131 8.87 10.82 -11.81
CA ASN A 131 9.44 12.01 -12.46
C ASN A 131 9.31 11.97 -14.00
N ASN A 132 8.12 11.59 -14.50
CA ASN A 132 7.79 11.47 -15.93
C ASN A 132 8.60 10.38 -16.68
N LYS A 133 9.14 9.39 -15.97
CA LYS A 133 9.83 8.24 -16.56
C LYS A 133 9.24 6.95 -16.00
N ASN A 134 8.90 6.01 -16.88
CA ASN A 134 8.48 4.68 -16.45
C ASN A 134 9.70 3.88 -15.99
N VAL A 135 9.72 3.51 -14.72
CA VAL A 135 10.81 2.76 -14.09
C VAL A 135 10.27 1.56 -13.33
N LYS A 136 11.05 0.49 -13.24
CA LYS A 136 10.80 -0.62 -12.33
C LYS A 136 11.45 -0.34 -10.98
N ILE A 137 10.90 -0.93 -9.92
CA ILE A 137 11.40 -0.73 -8.54
C ILE A 137 12.88 -1.10 -8.40
N GLU A 138 13.33 -2.18 -9.03
CA GLU A 138 14.73 -2.57 -8.98
C GLU A 138 15.65 -1.53 -9.60
N GLN A 139 15.27 -0.97 -10.75
CA GLN A 139 16.03 0.10 -11.38
C GLN A 139 16.09 1.33 -10.47
N LEU A 140 14.96 1.74 -9.91
CA LEU A 140 14.87 2.92 -9.04
C LEU A 140 15.80 2.78 -7.83
N LEU A 141 15.76 1.63 -7.13
CA LEU A 141 16.57 1.36 -5.95
C LEU A 141 18.06 1.12 -6.28
N SER A 142 18.40 0.77 -7.52
CA SER A 142 19.80 0.57 -7.93
C SER A 142 20.47 1.86 -8.37
N THR A 143 19.71 2.82 -8.91
CA THR A 143 20.25 4.07 -9.48
C THR A 143 20.19 5.26 -8.50
N ASN A 144 19.39 5.17 -7.45
CA ASN A 144 19.22 6.25 -6.47
C ASN A 144 19.57 5.77 -5.05
N LYS A 145 19.86 6.73 -4.18
CA LYS A 145 20.04 6.50 -2.75
C LYS A 145 18.99 7.27 -1.98
N TYR A 146 18.33 6.57 -1.06
CA TYR A 146 17.30 7.11 -0.20
C TYR A 146 17.71 6.98 1.26
N GLY A 147 17.50 8.04 2.04
CA GLY A 147 17.71 8.00 3.49
C GLY A 147 16.54 7.36 4.22
N LYS A 148 15.33 7.49 3.65
CA LYS A 148 14.08 6.96 4.23
C LYS A 148 13.27 6.28 3.14
N ILE A 149 12.67 5.13 3.47
CA ILE A 149 11.78 4.39 2.56
C ILE A 149 10.52 3.98 3.32
N TYR A 150 9.38 4.45 2.86
CA TYR A 150 8.06 4.15 3.39
C TYR A 150 7.39 3.11 2.50
N VAL A 151 6.81 2.06 3.09
CA VAL A 151 6.21 0.97 2.34
C VAL A 151 4.82 0.66 2.89
N MET A 152 3.79 0.93 2.08
CA MET A 152 2.39 0.58 2.37
C MET A 152 1.83 -0.28 1.24
N MET A 153 1.68 -1.58 1.49
CA MET A 153 1.12 -2.55 0.54
C MET A 153 0.35 -3.63 1.29
N GLY A 154 -0.64 -4.24 0.66
CA GLY A 154 -1.36 -5.36 1.21
C GLY A 154 -2.87 -5.30 1.13
N ILE A 155 -3.47 -4.12 0.93
CA ILE A 155 -4.93 -4.02 0.79
C ILE A 155 -5.44 -4.76 -0.46
N ASN A 156 -4.68 -4.68 -1.55
CA ASN A 156 -5.03 -5.32 -2.82
C ASN A 156 -4.89 -6.84 -2.78
N GLU A 157 -4.13 -7.34 -1.81
CA GLU A 157 -3.84 -8.78 -1.60
C GLU A 157 -4.69 -9.41 -0.49
N LEU A 158 -5.62 -8.69 0.11
CA LEU A 158 -6.45 -9.25 1.20
C LEU A 158 -7.27 -10.47 0.78
N GLY A 159 -7.52 -10.67 -0.52
CA GLY A 159 -8.19 -11.86 -1.05
C GLY A 159 -7.31 -13.13 -1.06
N TYR A 160 -5.98 -12.98 -0.96
CA TYR A 160 -5.02 -14.08 -1.02
C TYR A 160 -4.75 -14.70 0.35
N ASN A 161 -3.90 -15.72 0.39
CA ASN A 161 -3.39 -16.29 1.63
C ASN A 161 -2.47 -15.28 2.33
N LEU A 162 -2.86 -14.84 3.53
CA LEU A 162 -2.16 -13.77 4.25
C LEU A 162 -0.74 -14.15 4.69
N ASP A 163 -0.45 -15.44 4.94
CA ASP A 163 0.90 -15.87 5.31
C ASP A 163 1.83 -15.80 4.10
N ARG A 164 1.36 -16.27 2.95
CA ARG A 164 2.11 -16.17 1.70
C ARG A 164 2.34 -14.70 1.31
N THR A 165 1.32 -13.87 1.43
CA THR A 165 1.44 -12.43 1.14
C THR A 165 2.43 -11.76 2.09
N ALA A 166 2.37 -12.03 3.40
CA ALA A 166 3.31 -11.50 4.37
C ALA A 166 4.75 -11.96 4.10
N LYS A 167 4.94 -13.23 3.69
CA LYS A 167 6.26 -13.72 3.28
C LYS A 167 6.81 -12.98 2.05
N LYS A 168 5.96 -12.71 1.05
CA LYS A 168 6.36 -11.89 -0.11
C LYS A 168 6.72 -10.47 0.29
N TYR A 169 5.97 -9.90 1.22
CA TYR A 169 6.27 -8.57 1.78
C TYR A 169 7.63 -8.57 2.50
N GLU A 170 7.92 -9.60 3.31
CA GLU A 170 9.21 -9.76 3.99
C GLU A 170 10.38 -9.87 2.98
N GLU A 171 10.21 -10.69 1.93
CA GLU A 171 11.18 -10.81 0.84
C GLU A 171 11.46 -9.45 0.20
N PHE A 172 10.42 -8.63 0.02
CA PHE A 172 10.54 -7.29 -0.55
C PHE A 172 11.24 -6.31 0.40
N ILE A 173 10.92 -6.31 1.69
CA ILE A 173 11.63 -5.50 2.70
C ILE A 173 13.13 -5.88 2.74
N ASN A 174 13.46 -7.17 2.71
CA ASN A 174 14.83 -7.64 2.66
C ASN A 174 15.55 -7.23 1.36
N PHE A 175 14.86 -7.24 0.23
CA PHE A 175 15.37 -6.73 -1.04
C PHE A 175 15.71 -5.23 -0.94
N ILE A 176 14.80 -4.41 -0.41
CA ILE A 176 15.04 -2.97 -0.17
C ILE A 176 16.27 -2.79 0.72
N LYS A 177 16.35 -3.50 1.85
CA LYS A 177 17.47 -3.44 2.80
C LYS A 177 18.80 -3.81 2.13
N GLY A 178 18.79 -4.79 1.23
CA GLY A 178 19.97 -5.20 0.45
C GLY A 178 20.47 -4.11 -0.51
N LYS A 179 19.57 -3.40 -1.17
CA LYS A 179 19.87 -2.32 -2.12
C LYS A 179 20.18 -0.97 -1.43
N GLN A 180 19.61 -0.73 -0.27
CA GLN A 180 19.60 0.56 0.45
C GLN A 180 20.04 0.36 1.92
N LYS A 181 21.29 -0.05 2.10
CA LYS A 181 21.85 -0.52 3.40
C LYS A 181 21.80 0.51 4.54
N ASN A 182 21.79 1.80 4.21
CA ASN A 182 21.85 2.89 5.18
C ASN A 182 20.50 3.59 5.36
N SER A 183 19.43 3.09 4.73
CA SER A 183 18.12 3.71 4.83
C SER A 183 17.39 3.26 6.09
N ILE A 184 16.60 4.17 6.64
CA ILE A 184 15.52 3.85 7.56
C ILE A 184 14.35 3.34 6.71
N ILE A 185 13.81 2.18 7.05
CA ILE A 185 12.63 1.63 6.39
C ILE A 185 11.45 1.76 7.34
N TYR A 186 10.37 2.35 6.86
CA TYR A 186 9.09 2.42 7.57
C TYR A 186 8.10 1.47 6.91
N ILE A 187 7.68 0.46 7.66
CA ILE A 187 6.56 -0.41 7.31
C ILE A 187 5.31 0.30 7.79
N GLU A 188 4.45 0.72 6.88
CA GLU A 188 3.20 1.39 7.21
C GLU A 188 2.06 0.35 7.30
N ALA A 189 1.26 0.44 8.36
CA ALA A 189 0.04 -0.34 8.49
C ALA A 189 -0.93 -0.05 7.35
N ASN A 190 -1.60 -1.07 6.84
CA ASN A 190 -2.74 -0.85 5.96
C ASN A 190 -3.86 -0.16 6.71
N LEU A 191 -4.39 0.91 6.13
CA LEU A 191 -5.50 1.66 6.68
C LEU A 191 -6.75 0.76 6.80
N HIS A 192 -7.47 0.88 7.91
CA HIS A 192 -8.75 0.23 8.09
C HIS A 192 -9.79 0.72 7.06
N VAL A 193 -10.82 -0.07 6.89
CA VAL A 193 -12.04 0.33 6.19
C VAL A 193 -13.11 0.73 7.19
N THR A 194 -14.17 1.39 6.76
CA THR A 194 -15.28 1.73 7.67
C THR A 194 -15.96 0.48 8.21
N LYS A 195 -16.65 0.60 9.35
CA LYS A 195 -17.45 -0.49 9.93
C LYS A 195 -18.42 -1.09 8.91
N ALA A 196 -19.15 -0.23 8.17
CA ALA A 196 -20.10 -0.68 7.16
C ALA A 196 -19.45 -1.52 6.05
N LYS A 197 -18.26 -1.13 5.58
CA LYS A 197 -17.49 -1.90 4.61
C LYS A 197 -17.00 -3.21 5.20
N SER A 198 -16.44 -3.16 6.41
CA SER A 198 -15.91 -4.31 7.11
C SER A 198 -16.95 -5.40 7.36
N GLU A 199 -18.19 -5.02 7.70
CA GLU A 199 -19.28 -5.95 7.95
C GLU A 199 -19.89 -6.53 6.66
N SER A 200 -19.84 -5.79 5.56
CA SER A 200 -20.47 -6.19 4.30
C SER A 200 -19.54 -6.94 3.34
N ASP A 201 -18.23 -6.89 3.53
CA ASP A 201 -17.26 -7.46 2.60
C ASP A 201 -16.40 -8.56 3.24
N LYS A 202 -16.40 -9.74 2.64
CA LYS A 202 -15.64 -10.90 3.15
C LYS A 202 -14.13 -10.75 2.95
N THR A 203 -13.69 -9.92 2.03
CA THR A 203 -12.28 -9.70 1.69
C THR A 203 -11.76 -8.41 2.30
N PHE A 204 -12.41 -7.29 2.01
CA PHE A 204 -12.03 -5.97 2.51
C PHE A 204 -12.69 -5.70 3.86
N ASN A 205 -12.17 -6.33 4.91
CA ASN A 205 -12.66 -6.15 6.28
C ASN A 205 -11.51 -6.00 7.28
N ASN A 206 -11.81 -5.34 8.40
CA ASN A 206 -10.80 -4.98 9.39
C ASN A 206 -10.21 -6.19 10.11
N GLN A 207 -10.93 -7.32 10.21
CA GLN A 207 -10.36 -8.54 10.77
C GLN A 207 -9.18 -9.05 9.91
N ARG A 208 -9.31 -9.03 8.58
CA ARG A 208 -8.23 -9.43 7.67
C ARG A 208 -7.11 -8.41 7.63
N ILE A 209 -7.46 -7.12 7.61
CA ILE A 209 -6.48 -6.02 7.67
C ILE A 209 -5.63 -6.15 8.93
N ASN A 210 -6.25 -6.32 10.09
CA ASN A 210 -5.54 -6.48 11.36
C ASN A 210 -4.62 -7.70 11.37
N LYS A 211 -5.12 -8.86 10.91
CA LYS A 211 -4.29 -10.07 10.79
C LYS A 211 -3.06 -9.85 9.90
N TYR A 212 -3.23 -9.13 8.79
CA TYR A 212 -2.12 -8.82 7.90
C TYR A 212 -1.16 -7.79 8.52
N ASN A 213 -1.68 -6.70 9.10
CA ASN A 213 -0.89 -5.69 9.80
C ASN A 213 -0.06 -6.28 10.94
N GLU A 214 -0.62 -7.21 11.73
CA GLU A 214 0.11 -7.95 12.76
C GLU A 214 1.26 -8.79 12.20
N LYS A 215 1.10 -9.39 11.00
CA LYS A 215 2.16 -10.17 10.37
C LYS A 215 3.30 -9.26 9.89
N ILE A 216 3.00 -8.18 9.16
CA ILE A 216 4.03 -7.27 8.63
C ILE A 216 4.72 -6.47 9.75
N ARG A 217 4.03 -6.16 10.85
CA ARG A 217 4.62 -5.51 12.03
C ARG A 217 5.80 -6.28 12.60
N LYS A 218 5.80 -7.62 12.51
CA LYS A 218 6.87 -8.49 13.03
C LYS A 218 8.20 -8.32 12.29
N PHE A 219 8.20 -7.72 11.12
CA PHE A 219 9.41 -7.44 10.34
C PHE A 219 10.13 -6.17 10.77
N SER A 220 9.53 -5.37 11.65
CA SER A 220 10.21 -4.25 12.29
C SER A 220 11.24 -4.75 13.30
N ASP A 221 12.47 -4.21 13.23
CA ASP A 221 13.57 -4.52 14.14
C ASP A 221 13.82 -3.41 15.17
N ASN A 222 13.08 -2.30 15.07
CA ASN A 222 13.22 -1.09 15.89
C ASN A 222 14.64 -0.51 15.92
N LYS A 223 15.42 -0.77 14.86
CA LYS A 223 16.79 -0.25 14.66
C LYS A 223 16.90 0.51 13.35
N ASN A 224 16.58 -0.17 12.25
CA ASN A 224 16.57 0.37 10.90
C ASN A 224 15.22 0.16 10.21
N ILE A 225 14.37 -0.71 10.74
CA ILE A 225 13.02 -0.99 10.22
C ILE A 225 12.03 -0.70 11.34
N PHE A 226 11.16 0.27 11.12
CA PHE A 226 10.15 0.73 12.06
C PHE A 226 8.75 0.47 11.52
N TYR A 227 7.80 0.26 12.41
CA TYR A 227 6.39 0.11 12.06
C TYR A 227 5.63 1.37 12.43
N LEU A 228 4.85 1.90 11.50
CA LEU A 228 3.97 3.07 11.67
C LEU A 228 2.52 2.67 11.47
N ASP A 229 1.65 3.12 12.36
CA ASP A 229 0.22 2.79 12.32
C ASP A 229 -0.65 4.05 12.30
N ILE A 230 -0.96 4.52 11.11
CA ILE A 230 -1.80 5.70 10.90
C ILE A 230 -3.26 5.48 11.30
N ASN A 231 -3.68 4.24 11.54
CA ASN A 231 -5.03 3.94 12.00
C ASN A 231 -5.35 4.66 13.33
N GLU A 232 -4.36 4.87 14.19
CA GLU A 232 -4.53 5.63 15.42
C GLU A 232 -5.06 7.07 15.20
N TYR A 233 -4.84 7.64 14.00
CA TYR A 233 -5.33 8.97 13.63
C TYR A 233 -6.71 8.93 12.96
N PHE A 234 -6.93 7.94 12.08
CA PHE A 234 -8.11 7.93 11.21
C PHE A 234 -9.26 7.07 11.75
N ASP A 235 -9.02 6.24 12.75
CA ASP A 235 -10.04 5.37 13.30
C ASP A 235 -11.09 6.12 14.15
N ASP A 236 -12.22 5.49 14.30
CA ASP A 236 -13.23 5.80 15.30
C ASP A 236 -12.94 5.03 16.63
N GLU A 237 -13.80 5.22 17.62
CA GLU A 237 -13.68 4.57 18.93
C GLU A 237 -13.81 3.03 18.85
N GLU A 238 -14.36 2.49 17.76
CA GLU A 238 -14.50 1.04 17.51
C GLU A 238 -13.35 0.48 16.65
N HIS A 239 -12.31 1.24 16.40
CA HIS A 239 -11.15 0.86 15.57
C HIS A 239 -11.51 0.54 14.11
N ASN A 240 -12.40 1.34 13.53
CA ASN A 240 -12.69 1.34 12.11
C ASN A 240 -12.36 2.70 11.52
N LEU A 241 -12.00 2.75 10.23
CA LEU A 241 -11.88 4.03 9.54
C LEU A 241 -13.14 4.87 9.78
N ASN A 242 -12.98 6.03 10.41
CA ASN A 242 -14.10 6.90 10.71
C ASN A 242 -14.73 7.41 9.41
N ALA A 243 -16.04 7.20 9.28
CA ALA A 243 -16.80 7.56 8.07
C ALA A 243 -16.70 9.04 7.68
N LYS A 244 -16.36 9.93 8.61
CA LYS A 244 -16.13 11.36 8.29
C LYS A 244 -14.95 11.61 7.37
N TYR A 245 -14.01 10.67 7.29
CA TYR A 245 -12.79 10.80 6.51
C TYR A 245 -12.88 10.23 5.09
N THR A 246 -13.93 9.48 4.76
CA THR A 246 -14.04 8.75 3.50
C THR A 246 -15.41 8.93 2.83
N HIS A 247 -15.49 8.67 1.53
CA HIS A 247 -16.76 8.59 0.80
C HIS A 247 -17.01 7.20 0.20
N ASP A 248 -15.95 6.42 0.00
CA ASP A 248 -15.99 5.07 -0.60
C ASP A 248 -15.76 3.96 0.43
N ASN A 249 -15.60 4.34 1.70
CA ASN A 249 -15.35 3.46 2.84
C ASN A 249 -13.93 2.86 2.91
N ILE A 250 -13.01 3.25 2.01
CA ILE A 250 -11.65 2.67 1.88
C ILE A 250 -10.58 3.76 1.86
N HIS A 251 -10.77 4.80 1.03
CA HIS A 251 -9.80 5.88 0.85
C HIS A 251 -10.21 7.12 1.64
N VAL A 252 -9.23 7.83 2.17
CA VAL A 252 -9.50 9.13 2.79
C VAL A 252 -9.73 10.20 1.73
N TYR A 253 -10.55 11.21 2.03
CA TYR A 253 -10.71 12.36 1.14
C TYR A 253 -9.39 13.08 0.90
N ALA A 254 -9.20 13.64 -0.29
CA ALA A 254 -8.01 14.39 -0.70
C ALA A 254 -7.51 15.41 0.35
N LYS A 255 -8.42 16.14 0.99
CA LYS A 255 -8.08 17.15 2.01
C LYS A 255 -7.37 16.59 3.25
N TYR A 256 -7.53 15.29 3.57
CA TYR A 256 -6.95 14.68 4.76
C TYR A 256 -5.56 14.07 4.54
N TYR A 257 -5.07 13.99 3.30
CA TYR A 257 -3.69 13.53 3.07
C TYR A 257 -2.63 14.50 3.63
N LYS A 258 -2.95 15.79 3.76
CA LYS A 258 -2.08 16.74 4.49
C LYS A 258 -2.01 16.44 5.98
N GLU A 259 -3.10 15.98 6.57
CA GLU A 259 -3.12 15.54 7.98
C GLU A 259 -2.31 14.26 8.14
N TRP A 260 -2.41 13.31 7.19
CA TRP A 260 -1.58 12.13 7.15
C TRP A 260 -0.07 12.48 7.11
N THR A 261 0.34 13.36 6.21
CA THR A 261 1.74 13.77 6.12
C THR A 261 2.20 14.60 7.31
N ASN A 262 1.32 15.34 7.97
CA ASN A 262 1.64 16.01 9.25
C ASN A 262 1.86 14.98 10.36
N TRP A 263 1.04 13.94 10.41
CA TRP A 263 1.24 12.81 11.31
C TRP A 263 2.60 12.12 11.06
N LEU A 264 2.97 11.85 9.80
CA LEU A 264 4.28 11.30 9.44
C LEU A 264 5.44 12.19 9.91
N LYS A 265 5.29 13.51 9.85
CA LYS A 265 6.30 14.45 10.38
C LYS A 265 6.48 14.35 11.89
N GLU A 266 5.45 13.93 12.61
CA GLU A 266 5.50 13.76 14.08
C GLU A 266 6.01 12.36 14.48
N HIS A 267 6.09 11.42 13.51
CA HIS A 267 6.52 10.03 13.70
C HIS A 267 7.82 9.71 12.95
N ALA A 268 8.74 10.67 12.88
CA ALA A 268 10.03 10.50 12.24
C ALA A 268 11.08 9.94 13.22
N ILE A 269 12.00 9.15 12.70
CA ILE A 269 13.20 8.70 13.42
C ILE A 269 14.38 9.54 12.93
N LYS A 270 15.07 10.22 13.84
CA LYS A 270 16.36 10.86 13.55
C LYS A 270 17.49 9.88 13.91
N VAL A 271 18.33 9.59 12.94
CA VAL A 271 19.59 8.90 13.21
C VAL A 271 20.61 9.95 13.65
N ASN A 272 21.08 9.83 14.89
CA ASN A 272 22.16 10.68 15.41
C ASN A 272 23.50 10.24 14.86
#